data_5cc70b672b63affcdc5f785c2540bb9a
#
_entry.id   5cc70b672b63affcdc5f785c2540bb9a
#
_cell.length_a   1.000
_cell.length_b   1.000
_cell.length_c   1.000
_cell.angle_alpha   90.00
_cell.angle_beta   90.00
_cell.angle_gamma   90.00
#
_symmetry.space_group_name_H-M   'P 1'
#
loop_
_entity.id
_entity.type
_entity.pdbx_description
1 polymer ?
#
loop_
_entity_poly.entity_id
_entity_poly.type
_entity_poly.pdbx_seq_one_letter_code
_entity_poly.pdbx_strand_id
1 'polypeptide(L)'
;MQNPIRVAQVTDCHVPADPERSYRGINPRLNLQALLERIKAKCPDLLLLTGDLSEDGSRDSYRALQSIFQSVEAPVLALPGNHDDAGLLEETYPGSPVDTICVSEHGTWQIVRMNSCIPHAPEGRISDRAVADLEAHLDRNAGNAQLIALHHQPVAVGNPWIDRYPLLNPEPLLQLIDRHPCVKAVVWGHIHQAYAAVRNGTAMLGGPSSAINTLPGMQKFTPDQKGPACRWLELNGDHTLSTMIV
;
A
#
# COMPACT_ATOMS: atom_id res chain seq x y z
N MET A 1 7.45 -27.75 5.51
CA MET A 1 6.74 -26.57 4.91
C MET A 1 7.44 -25.33 5.43
N GLN A 2 7.81 -24.39 4.58
CA GLN A 2 8.34 -23.10 5.03
C GLN A 2 7.23 -22.33 5.76
N ASN A 3 7.60 -21.62 6.83
CA ASN A 3 6.65 -20.72 7.49
C ASN A 3 6.18 -19.64 6.51
N PRO A 4 4.92 -19.20 6.58
CA PRO A 4 4.43 -18.10 5.75
C PRO A 4 5.20 -16.80 6.06
N ILE A 5 5.39 -15.97 5.04
CA ILE A 5 5.91 -14.60 5.21
C ILE A 5 4.77 -13.72 5.67
N ARG A 6 4.90 -13.13 6.84
CA ARG A 6 3.88 -12.28 7.49
C ARG A 6 4.15 -10.82 7.13
N VAL A 7 3.24 -10.24 6.36
CA VAL A 7 3.35 -8.85 5.89
C VAL A 7 2.25 -8.01 6.53
N ALA A 8 2.64 -6.93 7.20
CA ALA A 8 1.70 -5.89 7.61
C ALA A 8 1.69 -4.78 6.55
N GLN A 9 0.60 -4.69 5.78
CA GLN A 9 0.35 -3.57 4.87
C GLN A 9 -0.23 -2.41 5.68
N VAL A 10 0.56 -1.35 5.84
CA VAL A 10 0.18 -0.10 6.50
C VAL A 10 0.09 1.00 5.44
N THR A 11 -0.95 1.81 5.48
CA THR A 11 -1.22 2.81 4.43
C THR A 11 -1.94 4.02 5.00
N ASP A 12 -1.89 5.14 4.26
CA ASP A 12 -2.65 6.34 4.57
C ASP A 12 -2.43 6.80 6.02
N CYS A 13 -1.13 6.95 6.37
CA CYS A 13 -0.72 7.35 7.72
C CYS A 13 -0.94 8.83 7.97
N HIS A 14 -0.83 9.68 6.94
CA HIS A 14 -1.02 11.12 6.97
C HIS A 14 -0.32 11.81 8.15
N VAL A 15 0.92 11.37 8.42
CA VAL A 15 1.73 11.92 9.53
C VAL A 15 2.25 13.30 9.13
N PRO A 16 1.88 14.38 9.83
CA PRO A 16 2.39 15.73 9.54
C PRO A 16 3.75 15.96 10.20
N ALA A 17 4.48 17.02 9.74
CA ALA A 17 5.69 17.49 10.40
C ALA A 17 5.41 17.96 11.82
N ASP A 18 4.37 18.75 12.00
CA ASP A 18 3.92 19.23 13.32
C ASP A 18 3.20 18.11 14.09
N PRO A 19 3.73 17.67 15.25
CA PRO A 19 3.11 16.59 16.04
C PRO A 19 1.73 16.94 16.60
N GLU A 20 1.40 18.21 16.74
CA GLU A 20 0.11 18.69 17.26
C GLU A 20 -0.95 18.88 16.15
N ARG A 21 -0.52 18.84 14.89
CA ARG A 21 -1.44 18.99 13.77
C ARG A 21 -2.36 17.79 13.64
N SER A 22 -3.66 18.04 13.62
CA SER A 22 -4.68 17.03 13.38
C SER A 22 -4.90 16.79 11.89
N TYR A 23 -5.22 15.55 11.53
CA TYR A 23 -5.75 15.16 10.22
C TYR A 23 -7.20 14.72 10.40
N ARG A 24 -8.14 15.39 9.74
CA ARG A 24 -9.59 15.08 9.83
C ARG A 24 -10.12 14.94 11.28
N GLY A 25 -9.56 15.72 12.21
CA GLY A 25 -9.98 15.75 13.63
C GLY A 25 -9.36 14.68 14.53
N ILE A 26 -8.38 13.91 14.04
CA ILE A 26 -7.62 12.95 14.86
C ILE A 26 -6.13 13.31 14.87
N ASN A 27 -5.36 12.80 15.82
CA ASN A 27 -3.91 12.84 15.78
C ASN A 27 -3.40 11.56 15.09
N PRO A 28 -2.88 11.66 13.83
CA PRO A 28 -2.50 10.48 13.05
C PRO A 28 -1.28 9.76 13.65
N ARG A 29 -0.37 10.50 14.32
CA ARG A 29 0.79 9.88 14.99
C ARG A 29 0.37 8.95 16.12
N LEU A 30 -0.58 9.37 16.96
CA LEU A 30 -1.09 8.55 18.06
C LEU A 30 -1.84 7.31 17.54
N ASN A 31 -2.64 7.48 16.48
CA ASN A 31 -3.34 6.36 15.85
C ASN A 31 -2.38 5.34 15.25
N LEU A 32 -1.35 5.81 14.51
CA LEU A 32 -0.31 4.94 13.96
C LEU A 32 0.45 4.19 15.06
N GLN A 33 0.87 4.87 16.13
CA GLN A 33 1.55 4.23 17.26
C GLN A 33 0.69 3.15 17.92
N ALA A 34 -0.59 3.45 18.17
CA ALA A 34 -1.51 2.47 18.74
C ALA A 34 -1.72 1.23 17.82
N LEU A 35 -1.76 1.44 16.50
CA LEU A 35 -1.82 0.35 15.53
C LEU A 35 -0.53 -0.47 15.53
N LEU A 36 0.64 0.17 15.60
CA LEU A 36 1.93 -0.53 15.60
C LEU A 36 2.10 -1.46 16.80
N GLU A 37 1.53 -1.13 17.97
CA GLU A 37 1.55 -2.07 19.12
C GLU A 37 0.78 -3.38 18.79
N ARG A 38 -0.33 -3.29 18.05
CA ARG A 38 -1.07 -4.48 17.60
C ARG A 38 -0.29 -5.28 16.54
N ILE A 39 0.40 -4.58 15.64
CA ILE A 39 1.25 -5.18 14.61
C ILE A 39 2.44 -5.91 15.24
N LYS A 40 3.16 -5.28 16.19
CA LYS A 40 4.28 -5.87 16.92
C LYS A 40 3.91 -7.19 17.59
N ALA A 41 2.75 -7.23 18.24
CA ALA A 41 2.26 -8.43 18.92
C ALA A 41 2.08 -9.64 17.98
N LYS A 42 1.96 -9.39 16.66
CA LYS A 42 1.86 -10.42 15.62
C LYS A 42 3.20 -10.80 14.99
N CYS A 43 4.31 -10.12 15.35
CA CYS A 43 5.67 -10.35 14.84
C CYS A 43 5.70 -10.41 13.31
N PRO A 44 5.50 -9.28 12.59
CA PRO A 44 5.58 -9.26 11.14
C PRO A 44 7.01 -9.56 10.66
N ASP A 45 7.13 -10.23 9.52
CA ASP A 45 8.42 -10.42 8.85
C ASP A 45 8.74 -9.24 7.94
N LEU A 46 7.72 -8.40 7.61
CA LEU A 46 7.84 -7.26 6.70
C LEU A 46 6.75 -6.22 6.96
N LEU A 47 7.10 -4.94 6.90
CA LEU A 47 6.17 -3.82 6.76
C LEU A 47 6.11 -3.37 5.29
N LEU A 48 4.91 -3.36 4.70
CA LEU A 48 4.66 -2.85 3.36
C LEU A 48 3.84 -1.55 3.46
N LEU A 49 4.49 -0.42 3.22
CA LEU A 49 3.89 0.91 3.31
C LEU A 49 3.39 1.33 1.93
N THR A 50 2.06 1.45 1.79
CA THR A 50 1.41 1.65 0.47
C THR A 50 0.88 3.07 0.25
N GLY A 51 1.68 4.07 0.62
CA GLY A 51 1.49 5.47 0.28
C GLY A 51 0.66 6.29 1.27
N ASP A 52 0.62 7.60 1.02
CA ASP A 52 0.06 8.64 1.90
C ASP A 52 0.61 8.52 3.32
N LEU A 53 1.95 8.34 3.39
CA LEU A 53 2.66 8.19 4.65
C LEU A 53 2.79 9.55 5.35
N SER A 54 3.22 10.54 4.59
CA SER A 54 3.26 11.94 5.01
C SER A 54 1.97 12.66 4.65
N GLU A 55 1.55 13.66 5.46
CA GLU A 55 0.45 14.58 5.13
C GLU A 55 0.92 15.77 4.29
N ASP A 56 2.18 16.16 4.44
CA ASP A 56 2.73 17.41 3.89
C ASP A 56 3.97 17.20 3.00
N GLY A 57 4.39 15.96 2.75
CA GLY A 57 5.54 15.61 1.93
C GLY A 57 6.88 16.13 2.43
N SER A 58 6.98 16.55 3.70
CA SER A 58 8.15 17.21 4.23
C SER A 58 9.20 16.22 4.80
N ARG A 59 10.48 16.63 4.84
CA ARG A 59 11.55 15.86 5.48
C ARG A 59 11.27 15.57 6.96
N ASP A 60 10.62 16.49 7.66
CA ASP A 60 10.37 16.34 9.09
C ASP A 60 9.24 15.35 9.36
N SER A 61 8.23 15.25 8.47
CA SER A 61 7.23 14.20 8.55
C SER A 61 7.83 12.82 8.28
N TYR A 62 8.74 12.67 7.30
CA TYR A 62 9.43 11.40 7.04
C TYR A 62 10.38 11.00 8.18
N ARG A 63 11.09 11.95 8.82
CA ARG A 63 11.88 11.68 10.03
C ARG A 63 10.99 11.16 11.18
N ALA A 64 9.82 11.77 11.36
CA ALA A 64 8.86 11.30 12.36
C ALA A 64 8.36 9.88 12.04
N LEU A 65 8.04 9.58 10.78
CA LEU A 65 7.66 8.25 10.32
C LEU A 65 8.76 7.21 10.57
N GLN A 66 10.02 7.51 10.23
CA GLN A 66 11.15 6.63 10.53
C GLN A 66 11.23 6.32 12.02
N SER A 67 11.18 7.35 12.88
CA SER A 67 11.22 7.18 14.33
C SER A 67 10.07 6.29 14.85
N ILE A 68 8.87 6.45 14.29
CA ILE A 68 7.70 5.66 14.68
C ILE A 68 7.87 4.19 14.24
N PHE A 69 8.24 3.95 12.97
CA PHE A 69 8.38 2.59 12.43
C PHE A 69 9.60 1.83 12.96
N GLN A 70 10.66 2.52 13.42
CA GLN A 70 11.79 1.87 14.13
C GLN A 70 11.38 1.06 15.36
N SER A 71 10.20 1.33 15.89
CA SER A 71 9.64 0.55 16.99
C SER A 71 9.26 -0.89 16.61
N VAL A 72 9.18 -1.22 15.31
CA VAL A 72 8.86 -2.56 14.80
C VAL A 72 10.15 -3.18 14.23
N GLU A 73 10.54 -4.33 14.75
CA GLU A 73 11.73 -5.06 14.28
C GLU A 73 11.43 -5.85 13.00
N ALA A 74 11.14 -5.12 11.91
CA ALA A 74 10.89 -5.70 10.60
C ALA A 74 11.41 -4.76 9.50
N PRO A 75 11.93 -5.27 8.39
CA PRO A 75 12.28 -4.44 7.24
C PRO A 75 11.06 -3.71 6.69
N VAL A 76 11.30 -2.52 6.13
CA VAL A 76 10.25 -1.65 5.58
C VAL A 76 10.43 -1.55 4.07
N LEU A 77 9.38 -1.85 3.34
CA LEU A 77 9.24 -1.54 1.92
C LEU A 77 8.18 -0.44 1.76
N ALA A 78 8.51 0.64 1.07
CA ALA A 78 7.58 1.74 0.89
C ALA A 78 7.33 2.04 -0.59
N LEU A 79 6.20 2.66 -0.88
CA LEU A 79 5.86 3.32 -2.14
C LEU A 79 5.09 4.61 -1.85
N PRO A 80 5.16 5.63 -2.73
CA PRO A 80 4.50 6.90 -2.49
C PRO A 80 3.00 6.86 -2.73
N GLY A 81 2.26 7.71 -1.98
CA GLY A 81 0.90 8.14 -2.27
C GLY A 81 0.85 9.58 -2.78
N ASN A 82 -0.34 10.10 -3.07
CA ASN A 82 -0.50 11.43 -3.66
C ASN A 82 -0.17 12.59 -2.68
N HIS A 83 -0.09 12.34 -1.37
CA HIS A 83 0.41 13.30 -0.38
C HIS A 83 1.93 13.24 -0.20
N ASP A 84 2.60 12.20 -0.72
CA ASP A 84 4.02 11.99 -0.54
C ASP A 84 4.86 12.72 -1.60
N ASP A 85 6.10 13.09 -1.22
CA ASP A 85 7.18 13.42 -2.15
C ASP A 85 7.98 12.14 -2.44
N ALA A 86 7.91 11.64 -3.68
CA ALA A 86 8.53 10.37 -4.05
C ALA A 86 10.06 10.39 -3.93
N GLY A 87 10.70 11.54 -4.16
CA GLY A 87 12.16 11.69 -4.02
C GLY A 87 12.60 11.64 -2.57
N LEU A 88 11.91 12.38 -1.69
CA LEU A 88 12.17 12.34 -0.24
C LEU A 88 11.83 10.98 0.38
N LEU A 89 10.80 10.31 -0.15
CA LEU A 89 10.46 8.96 0.29
C LEU A 89 11.57 7.96 -0.08
N GLU A 90 12.14 8.07 -1.28
CA GLU A 90 13.27 7.22 -1.70
C GLU A 90 14.51 7.48 -0.88
N GLU A 91 14.83 8.75 -0.55
CA GLU A 91 15.91 9.08 0.38
C GLU A 91 15.69 8.48 1.79
N THR A 92 14.42 8.40 2.23
CA THR A 92 14.05 7.92 3.58
C THR A 92 14.00 6.40 3.65
N TYR A 93 13.41 5.77 2.65
CA TYR A 93 13.25 4.32 2.49
C TYR A 93 13.81 3.90 1.12
N PRO A 94 15.15 3.66 1.04
CA PRO A 94 15.83 3.32 -0.21
C PRO A 94 15.19 2.13 -0.94
N GLY A 95 15.06 2.26 -2.25
CA GLY A 95 14.37 1.31 -3.10
C GLY A 95 12.85 1.53 -3.19
N SER A 96 12.33 2.68 -2.72
CA SER A 96 10.97 3.12 -3.04
C SER A 96 10.87 3.50 -4.53
N PRO A 97 9.78 3.14 -5.24
CA PRO A 97 9.67 3.43 -6.67
C PRO A 97 9.46 4.93 -6.92
N VAL A 98 10.23 5.49 -7.87
CA VAL A 98 10.06 6.86 -8.37
C VAL A 98 9.49 6.82 -9.79
N ASP A 99 10.27 6.34 -10.78
CA ASP A 99 9.89 6.35 -12.21
C ASP A 99 9.65 4.95 -12.81
N THR A 100 10.00 3.89 -12.09
CA THR A 100 9.94 2.50 -12.54
C THR A 100 9.38 1.61 -11.44
N ILE A 101 9.45 0.29 -11.63
CA ILE A 101 9.10 -0.68 -10.59
C ILE A 101 10.30 -0.94 -9.65
N CYS A 102 10.01 -1.27 -8.40
CA CYS A 102 10.99 -1.80 -7.46
C CYS A 102 10.54 -3.18 -6.99
N VAL A 103 11.44 -4.16 -7.09
CA VAL A 103 11.15 -5.57 -6.75
C VAL A 103 11.97 -5.98 -5.54
N SER A 104 11.36 -6.74 -4.65
CA SER A 104 12.05 -7.41 -3.53
C SER A 104 11.65 -8.88 -3.48
N GLU A 105 12.63 -9.73 -3.15
CA GLU A 105 12.46 -11.19 -3.11
C GLU A 105 12.23 -11.67 -1.68
N HIS A 106 11.22 -12.52 -1.51
CA HIS A 106 10.82 -13.09 -0.22
C HIS A 106 10.47 -14.58 -0.41
N GLY A 107 11.47 -15.45 -0.33
CA GLY A 107 11.30 -16.88 -0.60
C GLY A 107 10.82 -17.15 -2.03
N THR A 108 9.64 -17.75 -2.18
CA THR A 108 9.00 -18.00 -3.48
C THR A 108 8.11 -16.85 -3.96
N TRP A 109 8.07 -15.73 -3.20
CA TRP A 109 7.32 -14.54 -3.52
C TRP A 109 8.21 -13.38 -3.94
N GLN A 110 7.71 -12.57 -4.85
CA GLN A 110 8.29 -11.28 -5.20
C GLN A 110 7.24 -10.19 -4.98
N ILE A 111 7.66 -9.10 -4.31
CA ILE A 111 6.81 -7.93 -4.07
C ILE A 111 7.25 -6.85 -5.05
N VAL A 112 6.36 -6.52 -5.99
CA VAL A 112 6.57 -5.48 -7.01
C VAL A 112 5.88 -4.21 -6.56
N ARG A 113 6.63 -3.15 -6.32
CA ARG A 113 6.11 -1.84 -5.92
C ARG A 113 6.15 -0.89 -7.10
N MET A 114 5.06 -0.14 -7.29
CA MET A 114 4.88 0.81 -8.39
C MET A 114 4.49 2.19 -7.86
N ASN A 115 5.06 3.23 -8.43
CA ASN A 115 4.58 4.59 -8.22
C ASN A 115 3.37 4.83 -9.14
N SER A 116 2.25 5.22 -8.55
CA SER A 116 1.03 5.61 -9.27
C SER A 116 0.67 7.08 -9.07
N CYS A 117 1.56 7.90 -8.49
CA CYS A 117 1.26 9.29 -8.18
C CYS A 117 1.44 10.18 -9.41
N ILE A 118 0.52 11.13 -9.57
CA ILE A 118 0.67 12.27 -10.47
C ILE A 118 1.01 13.48 -9.58
N PRO A 119 2.08 14.22 -9.86
CA PRO A 119 2.42 15.39 -9.07
C PRO A 119 1.25 16.36 -8.92
N HIS A 120 0.91 16.72 -7.69
CA HIS A 120 -0.15 17.67 -7.35
C HIS A 120 -1.59 17.27 -7.78
N ALA A 121 -1.83 15.99 -7.98
CA ALA A 121 -3.16 15.48 -8.32
C ALA A 121 -3.58 14.37 -7.35
N PRO A 122 -4.87 14.28 -6.97
CA PRO A 122 -5.36 13.20 -6.11
C PRO A 122 -5.63 11.89 -6.88
N GLU A 123 -5.66 11.92 -8.21
CA GLU A 123 -5.79 10.74 -9.06
C GLU A 123 -4.41 10.12 -9.34
N GLY A 124 -4.41 8.84 -9.68
CA GLY A 124 -3.19 8.10 -10.03
C GLY A 124 -3.04 7.83 -11.52
N ARG A 125 -1.79 7.56 -11.93
CA ARG A 125 -1.43 7.04 -13.26
C ARG A 125 -0.15 6.22 -13.15
N ILE A 126 -0.11 5.07 -13.80
CA ILE A 126 1.13 4.30 -13.97
C ILE A 126 1.78 4.74 -15.30
N SER A 127 3.09 5.01 -15.29
CA SER A 127 3.82 5.37 -16.50
C SER A 127 3.91 4.19 -17.46
N ASP A 128 3.96 4.48 -18.78
CA ASP A 128 4.13 3.42 -19.80
C ASP A 128 5.42 2.64 -19.58
N ARG A 129 6.47 3.30 -19.08
CA ARG A 129 7.72 2.65 -18.70
C ARG A 129 7.52 1.64 -17.57
N ALA A 130 6.83 2.02 -16.49
CA ALA A 130 6.58 1.11 -15.37
C ALA A 130 5.71 -0.09 -15.78
N VAL A 131 4.76 0.11 -16.71
CA VAL A 131 3.98 -0.98 -17.30
C VAL A 131 4.87 -1.93 -18.09
N ALA A 132 5.75 -1.41 -18.96
CA ALA A 132 6.68 -2.23 -19.75
C ALA A 132 7.69 -2.99 -18.87
N ASP A 133 8.21 -2.32 -17.83
CA ASP A 133 9.13 -2.93 -16.87
C ASP A 133 8.42 -4.06 -16.07
N LEU A 134 7.16 -3.86 -15.70
CA LEU A 134 6.34 -4.88 -15.04
C LEU A 134 6.11 -6.09 -15.98
N GLU A 135 5.72 -5.87 -17.23
CA GLU A 135 5.51 -6.94 -18.21
C GLU A 135 6.79 -7.77 -18.38
N ALA A 136 7.91 -7.12 -18.63
CA ALA A 136 9.20 -7.79 -18.77
C ALA A 136 9.64 -8.53 -17.50
N HIS A 137 9.27 -8.02 -16.31
CA HIS A 137 9.52 -8.69 -15.04
C HIS A 137 8.66 -9.96 -14.90
N LEU A 138 7.37 -9.87 -15.15
CA LEU A 138 6.42 -10.99 -15.03
C LEU A 138 6.77 -12.13 -16.00
N ASP A 139 7.15 -11.80 -17.25
CA ASP A 139 7.58 -12.79 -18.26
C ASP A 139 8.81 -13.59 -17.81
N ARG A 140 9.79 -12.91 -17.18
CA ARG A 140 11.02 -13.56 -16.72
C ARG A 140 10.85 -14.35 -15.42
N ASN A 141 9.81 -14.05 -14.62
CA ASN A 141 9.65 -14.57 -13.26
C ASN A 141 8.33 -15.34 -13.06
N ALA A 142 7.82 -15.97 -14.12
CA ALA A 142 6.54 -16.69 -14.08
C ALA A 142 6.51 -17.86 -13.06
N GLY A 143 7.68 -18.34 -12.61
CA GLY A 143 7.80 -19.38 -11.58
C GLY A 143 7.61 -18.91 -10.14
N ASN A 144 7.66 -17.59 -9.89
CA ASN A 144 7.51 -16.99 -8.56
C ASN A 144 6.13 -16.37 -8.40
N ALA A 145 5.56 -16.46 -7.20
CA ALA A 145 4.32 -15.74 -6.89
C ALA A 145 4.58 -14.23 -6.81
N GLN A 146 3.73 -13.44 -7.43
CA GLN A 146 3.86 -11.99 -7.48
C GLN A 146 2.78 -11.31 -6.62
N LEU A 147 3.20 -10.40 -5.75
CA LEU A 147 2.35 -9.42 -5.08
C LEU A 147 2.67 -8.05 -5.67
N ILE A 148 1.71 -7.42 -6.34
CA ILE A 148 1.86 -6.06 -6.88
C ILE A 148 1.30 -5.07 -5.87
N ALA A 149 2.04 -4.01 -5.57
CA ALA A 149 1.62 -2.95 -4.66
C ALA A 149 1.70 -1.58 -5.34
N LEU A 150 0.64 -0.79 -5.22
CA LEU A 150 0.55 0.59 -5.68
C LEU A 150 -0.32 1.39 -4.68
N HIS A 151 -0.42 2.73 -4.87
CA HIS A 151 -1.24 3.51 -3.95
C HIS A 151 -2.70 3.62 -4.40
N HIS A 152 -2.97 3.99 -5.66
CA HIS A 152 -4.32 4.25 -6.17
C HIS A 152 -5.04 2.96 -6.58
N GLN A 153 -6.34 2.87 -6.27
CA GLN A 153 -7.17 1.72 -6.61
C GLN A 153 -7.27 1.52 -8.13
N PRO A 154 -6.99 0.30 -8.65
CA PRO A 154 -7.12 -0.01 -10.07
C PRO A 154 -8.54 -0.41 -10.48
N VAL A 155 -9.46 -0.52 -9.52
CA VAL A 155 -10.87 -0.87 -9.74
C VAL A 155 -11.74 -0.01 -8.85
N ALA A 156 -12.98 0.27 -9.26
CA ALA A 156 -13.96 0.94 -8.40
C ALA A 156 -14.23 0.09 -7.16
N VAL A 157 -14.27 0.74 -5.99
CA VAL A 157 -14.48 0.08 -4.71
C VAL A 157 -15.90 0.26 -4.17
N GLY A 158 -16.77 0.91 -4.95
CA GLY A 158 -18.16 1.17 -4.60
C GLY A 158 -18.33 2.26 -3.54
N ASN A 159 -17.36 3.15 -3.43
CA ASN A 159 -17.39 4.29 -2.51
C ASN A 159 -17.25 5.60 -3.31
N PRO A 160 -18.37 6.26 -3.68
CA PRO A 160 -18.37 7.36 -4.64
C PRO A 160 -17.48 8.55 -4.28
N TRP A 161 -17.17 8.77 -2.98
CA TRP A 161 -16.27 9.87 -2.59
C TRP A 161 -14.85 9.64 -3.07
N ILE A 162 -14.36 8.40 -3.09
CA ILE A 162 -12.99 8.05 -3.49
C ILE A 162 -12.90 7.48 -4.91
N ASP A 163 -13.97 6.88 -5.42
CA ASP A 163 -14.01 6.39 -6.80
C ASP A 163 -13.93 7.53 -7.84
N ARG A 164 -14.03 8.79 -7.42
CA ARG A 164 -13.75 9.97 -8.27
C ARG A 164 -12.27 10.27 -8.46
N TYR A 165 -11.39 9.64 -7.67
CA TYR A 165 -9.94 9.82 -7.71
C TYR A 165 -9.24 8.47 -7.94
N PRO A 166 -9.52 7.77 -9.05
CA PRO A 166 -9.01 6.42 -9.31
C PRO A 166 -7.60 6.43 -9.90
N LEU A 167 -7.07 5.25 -10.16
CA LEU A 167 -6.03 5.07 -11.16
C LEU A 167 -6.64 5.37 -12.55
N LEU A 168 -6.15 6.42 -13.24
CA LEU A 168 -6.73 6.91 -14.51
C LEU A 168 -6.50 5.97 -15.70
N ASN A 169 -5.48 5.10 -15.64
CA ASN A 169 -5.14 4.15 -16.69
C ASN A 169 -4.97 2.73 -16.13
N PRO A 170 -6.03 2.12 -15.58
CA PRO A 170 -5.92 0.81 -14.96
C PRO A 170 -5.78 -0.32 -15.99
N GLU A 171 -6.23 -0.15 -17.24
CA GLU A 171 -6.35 -1.20 -18.25
C GLU A 171 -5.04 -1.92 -18.54
N PRO A 172 -3.88 -1.25 -18.77
CA PRO A 172 -2.61 -1.95 -18.99
C PRO A 172 -2.23 -2.87 -17.83
N LEU A 173 -2.36 -2.38 -16.58
CA LEU A 173 -2.10 -3.20 -15.38
C LEU A 173 -3.06 -4.39 -15.29
N LEU A 174 -4.36 -4.16 -15.48
CA LEU A 174 -5.39 -5.21 -15.40
C LEU A 174 -5.19 -6.27 -16.48
N GLN A 175 -4.78 -5.89 -17.70
CA GLN A 175 -4.45 -6.82 -18.77
C GLN A 175 -3.20 -7.66 -18.45
N LEU A 176 -2.18 -7.08 -17.81
CA LEU A 176 -1.01 -7.83 -17.35
C LEU A 176 -1.39 -8.86 -16.28
N ILE A 177 -2.20 -8.46 -15.31
CA ILE A 177 -2.71 -9.35 -14.25
C ILE A 177 -3.47 -10.53 -14.87
N ASP A 178 -4.35 -10.27 -15.83
CA ASP A 178 -5.17 -11.31 -16.48
C ASP A 178 -4.35 -12.31 -17.29
N ARG A 179 -3.21 -11.90 -17.85
CA ARG A 179 -2.32 -12.75 -18.66
C ARG A 179 -1.28 -13.51 -17.85
N HIS A 180 -0.98 -13.09 -16.61
CA HIS A 180 0.08 -13.67 -15.80
C HIS A 180 -0.47 -14.32 -14.52
N PRO A 181 -0.77 -15.63 -14.54
CA PRO A 181 -1.31 -16.34 -13.38
C PRO A 181 -0.37 -16.39 -12.17
N CYS A 182 0.91 -16.00 -12.33
CA CYS A 182 1.85 -15.82 -11.25
C CYS A 182 1.50 -14.61 -10.35
N VAL A 183 0.71 -13.64 -10.83
CA VAL A 183 0.20 -12.55 -10.00
C VAL A 183 -0.90 -13.09 -9.09
N LYS A 184 -0.61 -13.21 -7.80
CA LYS A 184 -1.54 -13.75 -6.80
C LYS A 184 -2.34 -12.67 -6.09
N ALA A 185 -1.79 -11.48 -5.95
CA ALA A 185 -2.48 -10.36 -5.32
C ALA A 185 -2.04 -9.01 -5.87
N VAL A 186 -2.97 -8.05 -5.85
CA VAL A 186 -2.72 -6.61 -5.98
C VAL A 186 -3.19 -5.94 -4.70
N VAL A 187 -2.33 -5.15 -4.07
CA VAL A 187 -2.64 -4.41 -2.84
C VAL A 187 -2.50 -2.91 -3.06
N TRP A 188 -3.37 -2.12 -2.44
CA TRP A 188 -3.34 -0.65 -2.56
C TRP A 188 -3.82 0.05 -1.30
N GLY A 189 -3.58 1.36 -1.21
CA GLY A 189 -4.07 2.27 -0.17
C GLY A 189 -5.17 3.19 -0.69
N HIS A 190 -5.10 4.49 -0.37
CA HIS A 190 -5.91 5.59 -0.88
C HIS A 190 -7.38 5.59 -0.48
N ILE A 191 -8.00 4.44 -0.35
CA ILE A 191 -9.45 4.30 -0.20
C ILE A 191 -9.94 4.44 1.23
N HIS A 192 -9.05 4.46 2.21
CA HIS A 192 -9.35 4.56 3.65
C HIS A 192 -10.44 3.58 4.11
N GLN A 193 -10.44 2.39 3.56
CA GLN A 193 -11.35 1.29 3.96
C GLN A 193 -10.77 -0.06 3.55
N ALA A 194 -11.19 -1.12 4.21
CA ALA A 194 -10.89 -2.46 3.77
C ALA A 194 -11.73 -2.81 2.53
N TYR A 195 -11.07 -3.33 1.49
CA TYR A 195 -11.71 -3.84 0.28
C TYR A 195 -11.12 -5.20 -0.09
N ALA A 196 -11.95 -6.12 -0.57
CA ALA A 196 -11.50 -7.40 -1.08
C ALA A 196 -12.41 -7.88 -2.21
N ALA A 197 -11.81 -8.28 -3.31
CA ALA A 197 -12.45 -8.90 -4.46
C ALA A 197 -11.48 -9.90 -5.11
N VAL A 198 -11.95 -10.66 -6.08
CA VAL A 198 -11.11 -11.55 -6.89
C VAL A 198 -11.33 -11.21 -8.36
N ARG A 199 -10.24 -11.07 -9.12
CA ARG A 199 -10.23 -10.90 -10.56
C ARG A 199 -9.43 -12.03 -11.21
N ASN A 200 -10.08 -12.92 -11.96
CA ASN A 200 -9.42 -14.02 -12.67
C ASN A 200 -8.42 -14.84 -11.82
N GLY A 201 -8.76 -15.06 -10.53
CA GLY A 201 -7.91 -15.79 -9.58
C GLY A 201 -6.91 -14.91 -8.81
N THR A 202 -6.74 -13.64 -9.16
CA THR A 202 -5.90 -12.67 -8.44
C THR A 202 -6.71 -11.98 -7.35
N ALA A 203 -6.20 -11.94 -6.12
CA ALA A 203 -6.79 -11.20 -5.02
C ALA A 203 -6.59 -9.69 -5.21
N MET A 204 -7.69 -8.92 -5.19
CA MET A 204 -7.72 -7.47 -5.31
C MET A 204 -8.02 -6.87 -3.94
N LEU A 205 -7.02 -6.27 -3.28
CA LEU A 205 -7.06 -5.98 -1.86
C LEU A 205 -6.72 -4.51 -1.54
N GLY A 206 -7.71 -3.74 -1.13
CA GLY A 206 -7.51 -2.37 -0.62
C GLY A 206 -7.27 -2.36 0.89
N GLY A 207 -6.26 -1.61 1.34
CA GLY A 207 -5.92 -1.45 2.75
C GLY A 207 -6.76 -0.37 3.45
N PRO A 208 -7.13 -0.59 4.71
CA PRO A 208 -7.67 0.47 5.55
C PRO A 208 -6.56 1.42 6.01
N SER A 209 -6.90 2.67 6.28
CA SER A 209 -5.99 3.70 6.77
C SER A 209 -5.53 3.42 8.21
N SER A 210 -4.26 3.70 8.47
CA SER A 210 -3.70 3.71 9.82
C SER A 210 -3.98 5.01 10.58
N ALA A 211 -4.53 6.03 9.90
CA ALA A 211 -4.97 7.28 10.52
C ALA A 211 -6.48 7.25 10.82
N ILE A 212 -7.31 7.35 9.80
CA ILE A 212 -8.78 7.39 9.94
C ILE A 212 -9.45 6.73 8.73
N ASN A 213 -10.43 5.88 8.97
CA ASN A 213 -11.18 5.18 7.95
C ASN A 213 -12.51 5.86 7.62
N THR A 214 -13.09 5.52 6.47
CA THR A 214 -14.41 5.98 6.03
C THR A 214 -15.40 4.83 5.96
N LEU A 215 -16.68 5.13 6.15
CA LEU A 215 -17.75 4.17 5.90
C LEU A 215 -17.86 3.87 4.40
N PRO A 216 -18.12 2.62 4.01
CA PRO A 216 -18.32 2.24 2.60
C PRO A 216 -19.57 2.86 2.00
N GLY A 217 -19.59 3.09 0.66
CA GLY A 217 -20.76 3.51 -0.10
C GLY A 217 -21.14 4.99 0.05
N MET A 218 -20.27 5.81 0.63
CA MET A 218 -20.58 7.20 0.95
C MET A 218 -20.26 8.16 -0.19
N GLN A 219 -21.09 9.20 -0.37
CA GLN A 219 -20.88 10.29 -1.36
C GLN A 219 -19.77 11.27 -0.97
N LYS A 220 -19.42 11.32 0.31
CA LYS A 220 -18.34 12.13 0.89
C LYS A 220 -17.65 11.35 2.00
N PHE A 221 -16.42 11.75 2.35
CA PHE A 221 -15.72 11.14 3.48
C PHE A 221 -16.61 11.18 4.74
N THR A 222 -16.90 10.00 5.27
CA THR A 222 -17.73 9.82 6.48
C THR A 222 -16.94 8.92 7.44
N PRO A 223 -16.44 9.46 8.57
CA PRO A 223 -15.59 8.72 9.48
C PRO A 223 -16.22 7.40 9.95
N ASP A 224 -15.44 6.31 9.85
CA ASP A 224 -15.75 5.04 10.53
C ASP A 224 -15.15 5.09 11.95
N GLN A 225 -15.97 4.79 12.96
CA GLN A 225 -15.59 4.82 14.38
C GLN A 225 -14.73 3.63 14.83
N LYS A 226 -14.42 2.68 13.94
CA LYS A 226 -13.61 1.50 14.27
C LYS A 226 -12.13 1.81 14.55
N GLY A 227 -11.68 3.01 14.22
CA GLY A 227 -10.32 3.46 14.46
C GLY A 227 -9.31 3.01 13.40
N PRO A 228 -7.99 3.17 13.69
CA PRO A 228 -6.91 2.82 12.79
C PRO A 228 -6.82 1.30 12.58
N ALA A 229 -6.48 0.89 11.34
CA ALA A 229 -6.34 -0.52 11.00
C ALA A 229 -5.28 -0.73 9.91
N CYS A 230 -4.84 -1.96 9.71
CA CYS A 230 -3.98 -2.37 8.62
C CYS A 230 -4.46 -3.70 8.02
N ARG A 231 -3.95 -4.04 6.83
CA ARG A 231 -4.15 -5.36 6.26
C ARG A 231 -2.97 -6.27 6.62
N TRP A 232 -3.28 -7.40 7.17
CA TRP A 232 -2.33 -8.49 7.40
C TRP A 232 -2.40 -9.48 6.26
N LEU A 233 -1.23 -9.88 5.74
CA LEU A 233 -1.09 -10.86 4.67
C LEU A 233 -0.16 -11.97 5.15
N GLU A 234 -0.50 -13.22 4.83
CA GLU A 234 0.38 -14.36 4.99
C GLU A 234 0.63 -14.96 3.60
N LEU A 235 1.88 -14.90 3.15
CA LEU A 235 2.33 -15.38 1.85
C LEU A 235 2.92 -16.77 2.03
N ASN A 236 2.21 -17.80 1.59
CA ASN A 236 2.60 -19.18 1.78
C ASN A 236 3.56 -19.67 0.69
N GLY A 237 4.45 -20.61 1.04
CA GLY A 237 5.43 -21.18 0.10
C GLY A 237 4.81 -21.97 -1.08
N ASP A 238 3.53 -22.33 -0.99
CA ASP A 238 2.74 -22.94 -2.07
C ASP A 238 2.02 -21.92 -2.99
N HIS A 239 2.39 -20.65 -2.88
CA HIS A 239 1.82 -19.52 -3.64
C HIS A 239 0.37 -19.19 -3.28
N THR A 240 -0.17 -19.72 -2.18
CA THR A 240 -1.46 -19.27 -1.63
C THR A 240 -1.26 -18.05 -0.72
N LEU A 241 -2.32 -17.27 -0.54
CA LEU A 241 -2.33 -16.08 0.30
C LEU A 241 -3.54 -16.10 1.23
N SER A 242 -3.33 -15.79 2.50
CA SER A 242 -4.42 -15.46 3.44
C SER A 242 -4.33 -14.00 3.87
N THR A 243 -5.46 -13.40 4.24
CA THR A 243 -5.52 -11.99 4.64
C THR A 243 -6.59 -11.72 5.68
N MET A 244 -6.30 -10.78 6.59
CA MET A 244 -7.25 -10.26 7.58
C MET A 244 -7.01 -8.77 7.83
N ILE A 245 -7.94 -8.11 8.51
CA ILE A 245 -7.76 -6.73 9.02
C ILE A 245 -7.39 -6.79 10.49
N VAL A 246 -6.38 -6.01 10.86
CA VAL A 246 -5.82 -5.89 12.22
C VAL A 246 -6.00 -4.48 12.73
#